data_c56cc1af625d7337bcd2d81e6a74957b
#
_entry.id   c56cc1af625d7337bcd2d81e6a74957b
#
_cell.length_a   1.000
_cell.length_b   1.000
_cell.length_c   1.000
_cell.angle_alpha   90.00
_cell.angle_beta   90.00
_cell.angle_gamma   90.00
#
_symmetry.space_group_name_H-M   'P 1'
#
loop_
_entity.id
_entity.type
_entity.pdbx_description
1 polymer ?
#
loop_
_entity_poly.entity_id
_entity_poly.type
_entity_poly.pdbx_seq_one_letter_code
_entity_poly.pdbx_strand_id
1 'polypeptide(L)'
;MSLLCWNCRRLGNQQTENQLANMVWAKDPSVVFLVETWTDEERLNRVQDRLKFKHKFIALRRNKSRGLVIFWKEDFDLIIETF
;
A
#
# COMPACT_ATOMS: atom_id res chain seq x y z
N MET A 1 -8.43 14.47 6.10
CA MET A 1 -7.58 13.43 5.48
C MET A 1 -7.21 12.39 6.49
N SER A 2 -7.35 11.13 6.18
CA SER A 2 -7.00 10.05 7.09
C SER A 2 -5.87 9.22 6.50
N LEU A 3 -4.98 8.77 7.36
CA LEU A 3 -3.77 8.04 7.01
C LEU A 3 -3.74 6.72 7.77
N LEU A 4 -3.53 5.62 7.04
CA LEU A 4 -3.31 4.32 7.63
C LEU A 4 -1.86 3.90 7.36
N CYS A 5 -1.11 3.60 8.42
CA CYS A 5 0.25 3.06 8.31
C CYS A 5 0.24 1.64 8.88
N TRP A 6 0.79 0.70 8.13
CA TRP A 6 0.79 -0.69 8.57
C TRP A 6 2.03 -1.42 8.10
N ASN A 7 2.66 -2.13 9.01
CA ASN A 7 3.75 -3.04 8.68
C ASN A 7 3.12 -4.40 8.37
N CYS A 8 3.03 -4.72 7.10
CA CYS A 8 2.34 -5.93 6.68
C CYS A 8 3.24 -7.17 6.67
N ARG A 9 4.52 -7.01 6.87
CA ARG A 9 5.54 -8.05 6.91
C ARG A 9 5.62 -8.92 5.66
N ARG A 10 4.53 -9.28 5.06
CA ARG A 10 4.55 -10.08 3.83
C ARG A 10 3.20 -10.02 3.15
N LEU A 11 3.05 -9.09 2.22
CA LEU A 11 1.77 -8.88 1.54
C LEU A 11 1.44 -9.99 0.54
N GLY A 12 2.40 -10.83 0.18
CA GLY A 12 2.16 -11.96 -0.71
C GLY A 12 1.26 -13.04 -0.13
N ASN A 13 0.93 -12.97 1.14
CA ASN A 13 0.06 -13.92 1.82
C ASN A 13 -1.39 -13.43 1.71
N GLN A 14 -2.29 -14.30 1.28
CA GLN A 14 -3.69 -13.96 1.10
C GLN A 14 -4.36 -13.52 2.41
N GLN A 15 -3.97 -14.12 3.52
CA GLN A 15 -4.51 -13.73 4.82
C GLN A 15 -4.11 -12.31 5.19
N THR A 16 -2.87 -11.94 4.93
CA THR A 16 -2.39 -10.57 5.16
C THR A 16 -3.13 -9.58 4.28
N GLU A 17 -3.34 -9.93 3.01
CA GLU A 17 -4.10 -9.08 2.11
C GLU A 17 -5.54 -8.89 2.60
N ASN A 18 -6.17 -9.95 3.10
CA ASN A 18 -7.53 -9.88 3.63
C ASN A 18 -7.61 -8.98 4.87
N GLN A 19 -6.60 -9.06 5.75
CA GLN A 19 -6.53 -8.19 6.91
C GLN A 19 -6.40 -6.72 6.50
N LEU A 20 -5.57 -6.45 5.50
CA LEU A 20 -5.42 -5.09 4.97
C LEU A 20 -6.73 -4.59 4.39
N ALA A 21 -7.40 -5.41 3.58
CA ALA A 21 -8.66 -5.02 2.98
C ALA A 21 -9.71 -4.67 4.04
N ASN A 22 -9.80 -5.49 5.09
CA ASN A 22 -10.74 -5.24 6.18
C ASN A 22 -10.45 -3.92 6.88
N MET A 23 -9.18 -3.61 7.15
CA MET A 23 -8.81 -2.34 7.77
C MET A 23 -9.14 -1.15 6.88
N VAL A 24 -8.83 -1.25 5.60
CA VAL A 24 -9.09 -0.17 4.65
C VAL A 24 -10.60 0.08 4.52
N TRP A 25 -11.38 -0.98 4.40
CA TRP A 25 -12.83 -0.82 4.25
C TRP A 25 -13.49 -0.29 5.51
N ALA A 26 -12.97 -0.67 6.69
CA ALA A 26 -13.53 -0.19 7.96
C ALA A 26 -13.18 1.27 8.25
N LYS A 27 -11.97 1.68 7.91
CA LYS A 27 -11.47 3.02 8.24
C LYS A 27 -11.57 4.03 7.12
N ASP A 28 -11.70 3.54 5.89
CA ASP A 28 -11.78 4.36 4.69
C ASP A 28 -10.68 5.45 4.63
N PRO A 29 -9.40 5.06 4.71
CA PRO A 29 -8.33 6.05 4.70
C PRO A 29 -8.13 6.66 3.32
N SER A 30 -7.69 7.90 3.29
CA SER A 30 -7.33 8.57 2.04
C SER A 30 -5.96 8.15 1.54
N VAL A 31 -5.07 7.79 2.45
CA VAL A 31 -3.70 7.36 2.14
C VAL A 31 -3.36 6.14 2.97
N VAL A 32 -2.73 5.17 2.34
CA VAL A 32 -2.24 3.96 3.01
C VAL A 32 -0.75 3.82 2.77
N PHE A 33 0.02 3.73 3.86
CA PHE A 33 1.44 3.42 3.82
C PHE A 33 1.63 1.97 4.26
N LEU A 34 2.28 1.19 3.41
CA LEU A 34 2.60 -0.20 3.72
C LEU A 34 4.10 -0.39 3.70
N VAL A 35 4.65 -0.97 4.75
CA VAL A 35 6.07 -1.29 4.83
C VAL A 35 6.27 -2.80 4.89
N GLU A 36 7.45 -3.26 4.47
CA GLU A 36 7.81 -4.67 4.44
C GLU A 36 6.83 -5.50 3.60
N THR A 37 6.50 -5.01 2.42
CA THR A 37 5.50 -5.66 1.57
C THR A 37 5.97 -7.00 1.00
N TRP A 38 7.26 -7.16 0.72
CA TRP A 38 7.86 -8.41 0.26
C TRP A 38 7.10 -9.08 -0.89
N THR A 39 6.65 -8.31 -1.84
CA THR A 39 5.85 -8.84 -2.93
C THR A 39 6.20 -8.14 -4.25
N ASP A 40 5.72 -8.69 -5.36
CA ASP A 40 5.97 -8.14 -6.66
C ASP A 40 4.95 -7.06 -7.04
N GLU A 41 5.25 -6.35 -8.11
CA GLU A 41 4.41 -5.26 -8.58
C GLU A 41 3.05 -5.76 -9.07
N GLU A 42 3.01 -6.95 -9.65
CA GLU A 42 1.78 -7.52 -10.15
C GLU A 42 0.76 -7.71 -9.03
N ARG A 43 1.19 -8.25 -7.90
CA ARG A 43 0.31 -8.39 -6.75
C ARG A 43 -0.09 -7.04 -6.17
N LEU A 44 0.84 -6.08 -6.17
CA LEU A 44 0.52 -4.72 -5.69
C LEU A 44 -0.55 -4.07 -6.56
N ASN A 45 -0.51 -4.29 -7.87
CA ASN A 45 -1.53 -3.78 -8.77
C ASN A 45 -2.90 -4.39 -8.45
N ARG A 46 -2.94 -5.68 -8.17
CA ARG A 46 -4.20 -6.35 -7.80
C ARG A 46 -4.73 -5.84 -6.48
N VAL A 47 -3.85 -5.62 -5.50
CA VAL A 47 -4.24 -5.07 -4.22
C VAL A 47 -4.79 -3.66 -4.39
N GLN A 48 -4.12 -2.85 -5.18
CA GLN A 48 -4.58 -1.49 -5.49
C GLN A 48 -6.00 -1.50 -6.05
N ASP A 49 -6.25 -2.37 -7.01
CA ASP A 49 -7.57 -2.48 -7.65
C ASP A 49 -8.63 -2.96 -6.65
N ARG A 50 -8.28 -3.94 -5.84
CA ARG A 50 -9.19 -4.47 -4.82
C ARG A 50 -9.59 -3.39 -3.82
N LEU A 51 -8.63 -2.56 -3.41
CA LEU A 51 -8.86 -1.50 -2.42
C LEU A 51 -9.38 -0.22 -3.05
N LYS A 52 -9.44 -0.15 -4.38
CA LYS A 52 -9.99 0.98 -5.14
C LYS A 52 -9.21 2.27 -4.96
N PHE A 53 -7.89 2.17 -4.83
CA PHE A 53 -7.02 3.34 -4.86
C PHE A 53 -6.59 3.64 -6.28
N LYS A 54 -6.64 4.91 -6.65
CA LYS A 54 -6.29 5.35 -8.02
C LYS A 54 -4.79 5.46 -8.24
N HIS A 55 -4.04 5.72 -7.19
CA HIS A 55 -2.62 6.04 -7.29
C HIS A 55 -1.78 5.13 -6.40
N LYS A 56 -0.57 4.90 -6.84
CA LYS A 56 0.37 4.04 -6.16
C LYS A 56 1.78 4.57 -6.35
N PHE A 57 2.57 4.53 -5.29
CA PHE A 57 4.01 4.78 -5.35
C PHE A 57 4.73 3.63 -4.67
N ILE A 58 5.72 3.06 -5.35
CA ILE A 58 6.50 1.94 -4.85
C ILE A 58 7.94 2.40 -4.69
N ALA A 59 8.47 2.34 -3.48
CA ALA A 59 9.87 2.59 -3.21
C ALA A 59 10.55 1.25 -2.95
N LEU A 60 11.40 0.82 -3.88
CA LEU A 60 12.13 -0.42 -3.74
C LEU A 60 13.54 -0.11 -3.27
N ARG A 61 13.97 -0.78 -2.21
CA ARG A 61 15.35 -0.70 -1.79
C ARG A 61 16.20 -1.69 -2.57
N ARG A 62 17.47 -1.33 -2.77
CA ARG A 62 18.42 -2.17 -3.49
C ARG A 62 18.57 -3.57 -2.90
N ASN A 63 18.29 -3.75 -1.64
CA ASN A 63 18.48 -5.03 -0.95
C ASN A 63 17.22 -5.87 -0.93
N LYS A 64 16.46 -5.83 -1.98
CA LYS A 64 15.40 -6.78 -2.26
C LYS A 64 14.22 -6.79 -1.33
N SER A 65 14.28 -6.27 -0.16
CA SER A 65 13.45 -6.97 0.79
C SER A 65 12.45 -6.14 1.51
N ARG A 66 12.51 -4.86 1.41
CA ARG A 66 11.61 -4.03 2.19
C ARG A 66 11.00 -2.99 1.29
N GLY A 67 9.92 -3.37 0.66
CA GLY A 67 9.19 -2.43 -0.15
C GLY A 67 8.38 -1.50 0.73
N LEU A 68 8.44 -0.22 0.41
CA LEU A 68 7.48 0.75 0.90
C LEU A 68 6.50 1.02 -0.22
N VAL A 69 5.23 0.93 0.06
CA VAL A 69 4.19 1.22 -0.92
C VAL A 69 3.23 2.23 -0.34
N ILE A 70 2.86 3.21 -1.13
CA ILE A 70 1.87 4.20 -0.77
C ILE A 70 0.74 4.14 -1.78
N PHE A 71 -0.49 3.96 -1.30
CA PHE A 71 -1.70 4.07 -2.11
C PHE A 71 -2.48 5.30 -1.70
N TRP A 72 -3.10 6.01 -2.65
CA TRP A 72 -3.95 7.14 -2.30
C TRP A 72 -5.08 7.31 -3.31
N LYS A 73 -6.09 8.04 -2.89
CA LYS A 73 -7.26 8.32 -3.73
C LYS A 73 -6.98 9.46 -4.68
N GLU A 74 -7.81 9.53 -5.71
CA GLU A 74 -7.67 10.51 -6.78
C GLU A 74 -7.98 11.94 -6.35
N ASP A 75 -8.72 12.13 -5.28
CA ASP A 75 -9.30 13.41 -4.92
C ASP A 75 -8.36 14.40 -4.24
N PHE A 76 -7.05 14.06 -4.13
CA PHE A 76 -6.06 15.02 -3.65
C PHE A 76 -4.69 14.73 -4.26
N ASP A 77 -3.86 15.75 -4.27
CA ASP A 77 -2.48 15.62 -4.75
C ASP A 77 -1.56 15.22 -3.61
N LEU A 78 -0.77 14.22 -3.85
CA LEU A 78 0.26 13.81 -2.93
C LEU A 78 1.62 14.04 -3.57
N ILE A 79 2.42 14.90 -2.96
CA ILE A 79 3.77 15.17 -3.42
C ILE A 79 4.72 14.30 -2.62
N ILE A 80 5.44 13.44 -3.34
CA ILE A 80 6.39 12.53 -2.70
C ILE A 80 7.79 13.02 -3.04
N GLU A 81 8.52 13.42 -2.00
CA GLU A 81 9.91 13.80 -2.14
C GLU A 81 10.78 12.69 -1.57
N THR A 82 11.76 12.28 -2.36
CA THR A 82 12.73 11.26 -1.93
C THR A 82 14.10 11.89 -1.80
N PHE A 83 14.75 11.59 -0.73
CA PHE A 83 16.08 12.10 -0.43
C PHE A 83 17.12 11.00 -0.48
#